data_27c22d321f4b3f7ef8007968f4885f8d
#
_entry.id   27c22d321f4b3f7ef8007968f4885f8d
#
_cell.length_a   1.000
_cell.length_b   1.000
_cell.length_c   1.000
_cell.angle_alpha   90.00
_cell.angle_beta   90.00
_cell.angle_gamma   90.00
#
_symmetry.space_group_name_H-M   'P 1'
#
loop_
_entity.id
_entity.type
_entity.pdbx_description
1 polymer ?
#
loop_
_entity_poly.entity_id
_entity_poly.type
_entity_poly.pdbx_seq_one_letter_code
_entity_poly.pdbx_strand_id
1 'polypeptide(L)'
;MLWANLRVENDTLLTGYRITNGWARVNYTYFAITFSKPIRGYGYKEMKPMLYNGMWRKFDIYRNFPEIGGRNVVAYFDFDLSDGTPLEVKVALSPVSASGALNNLRIETAGKNFGQLCAQAGQKWEDALSVIDVKGDYDQVCNIYSSMYHTMINPSVYMDHDGSYRGLDQEIHQADQFTNYTVFSVWDTYRALH
;
A
#
# COMPACT_ATOMS: atom_id res chain seq x y z
N MET A 1 -3.09 11.73 12.02
CA MET A 1 -3.29 11.93 10.57
C MET A 1 -3.45 13.42 10.31
N LEU A 2 -2.74 13.97 9.32
CA LEU A 2 -2.80 15.39 8.96
C LEU A 2 -3.88 15.65 7.90
N TRP A 3 -3.87 14.85 6.83
CA TRP A 3 -4.80 14.98 5.72
C TRP A 3 -4.90 13.68 4.93
N ALA A 4 -6.02 13.46 4.27
CA ALA A 4 -6.21 12.40 3.29
C ALA A 4 -7.04 12.93 2.13
N ASN A 5 -6.81 12.38 0.95
CA ASN A 5 -7.58 12.64 -0.25
C ASN A 5 -7.87 11.31 -0.94
N LEU A 6 -9.03 11.21 -1.55
CA LEU A 6 -9.45 10.09 -2.36
C LEU A 6 -10.23 10.60 -3.55
N ARG A 7 -9.91 10.07 -4.74
CA ARG A 7 -10.54 10.42 -6.00
C ARG A 7 -10.95 9.17 -6.77
N VAL A 8 -12.14 9.18 -7.30
CA VAL A 8 -12.64 8.22 -8.30
C VAL A 8 -12.20 8.69 -9.67
N GLU A 9 -11.26 8.01 -10.29
CA GLU A 9 -10.73 8.35 -11.62
C GLU A 9 -11.65 7.83 -12.74
N ASN A 10 -12.20 6.63 -12.52
CA ASN A 10 -13.21 6.00 -13.36
C ASN A 10 -13.97 4.94 -12.54
N ASP A 11 -14.82 4.16 -13.19
CA ASP A 11 -15.66 3.15 -12.55
C ASP A 11 -14.90 1.97 -11.92
N THR A 12 -13.61 1.80 -12.21
CA THR A 12 -12.77 0.71 -11.68
C THR A 12 -11.48 1.18 -11.03
N LEU A 13 -11.22 2.49 -10.97
CA LEU A 13 -9.95 3.03 -10.48
C LEU A 13 -10.18 4.16 -9.46
N LEU A 14 -9.55 4.00 -8.32
CA LEU A 14 -9.38 5.05 -7.31
C LEU A 14 -7.92 5.43 -7.17
N THR A 15 -7.66 6.69 -6.92
CA THR A 15 -6.36 7.21 -6.49
C THR A 15 -6.51 8.09 -5.27
N GLY A 16 -5.41 8.35 -4.60
CA GLY A 16 -5.42 9.27 -3.48
C GLY A 16 -4.10 9.29 -2.73
N TYR A 17 -4.13 9.98 -1.60
CA TYR A 17 -2.98 10.06 -0.72
C TYR A 17 -3.40 10.23 0.75
N ARG A 18 -2.48 9.90 1.61
CA ARG A 18 -2.58 10.10 3.05
C ARG A 18 -1.31 10.78 3.56
N ILE A 19 -1.49 11.84 4.33
CA ILE A 19 -0.40 12.54 5.01
C ILE A 19 -0.50 12.26 6.49
N THR A 20 0.56 11.73 7.07
CA THR A 20 0.64 11.45 8.51
C THR A 20 1.86 12.12 9.12
N ASN A 21 1.84 12.22 10.44
CA ASN A 21 2.98 12.58 11.27
C ASN A 21 3.12 11.55 12.39
N GLY A 22 4.28 11.48 12.94
CA GLY A 22 4.62 10.53 14.00
C GLY A 22 6.13 10.60 14.23
N TRP A 23 6.81 9.47 14.09
CA TRP A 23 8.28 9.41 14.11
C TRP A 23 8.89 10.30 13.01
N ALA A 24 8.35 10.25 11.80
CA ALA A 24 8.65 11.25 10.78
C ALA A 24 7.77 12.49 10.99
N ARG A 25 8.32 13.69 10.77
CA ARG A 25 7.56 14.94 10.83
C ARG A 25 6.40 14.96 9.85
N VAL A 26 6.65 14.43 8.66
CA VAL A 26 5.67 14.26 7.60
C VAL A 26 5.96 12.95 6.88
N ASN A 27 4.92 12.17 6.62
CA ASN A 27 5.00 10.96 5.81
C ASN A 27 3.87 10.99 4.78
N TYR A 28 4.24 10.91 3.50
CA TYR A 28 3.32 10.83 2.37
C TYR A 28 3.15 9.38 1.94
N THR A 29 1.92 8.94 1.83
CA THR A 29 1.57 7.65 1.24
C THR A 29 0.52 7.88 0.18
N TYR A 30 0.90 7.73 -1.08
CA TYR A 30 -0.01 7.73 -2.21
C TYR A 30 -0.48 6.31 -2.48
N PHE A 31 -1.67 6.17 -3.06
CA PHE A 31 -2.23 4.87 -3.40
C PHE A 31 -2.98 4.90 -4.73
N ALA A 32 -3.03 3.74 -5.37
CA ALA A 32 -3.93 3.42 -6.46
C ALA A 32 -4.65 2.11 -6.14
N ILE A 33 -5.96 2.06 -6.38
CA ILE A 33 -6.80 0.90 -6.13
C ILE A 33 -7.60 0.60 -7.39
N THR A 34 -7.51 -0.64 -7.88
CA THR A 34 -8.35 -1.10 -8.99
C THR A 34 -9.30 -2.20 -8.54
N PHE A 35 -10.46 -2.22 -9.17
CA PHE A 35 -11.51 -3.21 -8.95
C PHE A 35 -11.77 -4.01 -10.21
N SER A 36 -12.05 -5.31 -10.06
CA SER A 36 -12.44 -6.18 -11.17
C SER A 36 -13.86 -5.94 -11.69
N LYS A 37 -14.66 -5.17 -10.94
CA LYS A 37 -16.05 -4.82 -11.28
C LYS A 37 -16.27 -3.31 -11.19
N PRO A 38 -17.18 -2.74 -11.99
CA PRO A 38 -17.44 -1.32 -11.96
C PRO A 38 -18.14 -0.88 -10.65
N ILE A 39 -17.73 0.26 -10.14
CA ILE A 39 -18.37 0.96 -9.03
C ILE A 39 -19.78 1.38 -9.48
N ARG A 40 -20.80 1.00 -8.73
CA ARG A 40 -22.21 1.35 -8.96
C ARG A 40 -22.66 2.56 -8.17
N GLY A 41 -22.05 2.75 -7.01
CA GLY A 41 -22.31 3.86 -6.13
C GLY A 41 -21.13 4.15 -5.24
N TYR A 42 -21.00 5.37 -4.77
CA TYR A 42 -20.05 5.75 -3.75
C TYR A 42 -20.56 6.91 -2.92
N GLY A 43 -20.07 6.99 -1.71
CA GLY A 43 -20.37 8.05 -0.79
C GLY A 43 -19.38 8.09 0.37
N TYR A 44 -19.63 8.93 1.34
CA TYR A 44 -18.78 9.06 2.52
C TYR A 44 -19.59 8.82 3.79
N LYS A 45 -18.90 8.36 4.83
CA LYS A 45 -19.46 8.17 6.16
C LYS A 45 -18.92 9.24 7.10
N GLU A 46 -19.80 9.95 7.77
CA GLU A 46 -19.41 10.90 8.82
C GLU A 46 -18.92 10.15 10.06
N MET A 47 -17.72 10.54 10.55
CA MET A 47 -17.19 10.03 11.80
C MET A 47 -17.50 11.01 12.92
N LYS A 48 -18.03 10.52 14.02
CA LYS A 48 -18.26 11.31 15.25
C LYS A 48 -17.03 11.23 16.19
N PRO A 49 -16.66 12.32 16.88
CA PRO A 49 -17.22 13.66 16.82
C PRO A 49 -16.91 14.34 15.49
N MET A 50 -17.88 15.10 15.01
CA MET A 50 -17.72 15.90 13.78
C MET A 50 -16.81 17.10 14.07
N LEU A 51 -15.52 16.92 13.83
CA LEU A 51 -14.62 18.05 13.64
C LEU A 51 -14.76 18.51 12.18
N TYR A 52 -14.62 19.82 11.97
CA TYR A 52 -14.58 20.35 10.61
C TYR A 52 -13.44 19.69 9.83
N ASN A 53 -13.80 18.91 8.82
CA ASN A 53 -12.88 18.00 8.12
C ASN A 53 -12.37 18.55 6.79
N GLY A 54 -12.73 19.76 6.42
CA GLY A 54 -12.46 20.34 5.10
C GLY A 54 -13.73 20.52 4.26
N MET A 55 -13.58 21.03 3.05
CA MET A 55 -14.68 21.55 2.24
C MET A 55 -15.46 20.51 1.43
N TRP A 56 -14.98 19.28 1.28
CA TRP A 56 -15.51 18.34 0.30
C TRP A 56 -16.44 17.29 0.93
N ARG A 57 -17.66 17.72 1.28
CA ARG A 57 -18.70 16.83 1.82
C ARG A 57 -19.68 16.33 0.74
N LYS A 58 -19.32 16.44 -0.54
CA LYS A 58 -20.21 16.12 -1.65
C LYS A 58 -19.72 14.94 -2.49
N PHE A 59 -19.00 14.01 -1.88
CA PHE A 59 -18.54 12.81 -2.56
C PHE A 59 -19.76 11.95 -2.94
N ASP A 60 -20.19 12.03 -4.20
CA ASP A 60 -21.47 11.51 -4.67
C ASP A 60 -21.44 11.29 -6.18
N ILE A 61 -21.76 10.06 -6.60
CA ILE A 61 -21.81 9.69 -8.02
C ILE A 61 -22.91 10.44 -8.79
N TYR A 62 -24.07 10.65 -8.18
CA TYR A 62 -25.22 11.29 -8.85
C TYR A 62 -25.05 12.77 -9.10
N ARG A 63 -24.16 13.40 -8.37
CA ARG A 63 -23.83 14.84 -8.49
C ARG A 63 -22.50 15.10 -9.16
N ASN A 64 -21.85 14.04 -9.65
CA ASN A 64 -20.52 14.10 -10.27
C ASN A 64 -19.45 14.78 -9.38
N PHE A 65 -19.42 14.41 -8.09
CA PHE A 65 -18.37 14.81 -7.16
C PHE A 65 -17.44 13.62 -6.88
N PRO A 66 -16.42 13.39 -7.72
CA PRO A 66 -15.59 12.19 -7.66
C PRO A 66 -14.47 12.26 -6.61
N GLU A 67 -14.35 13.37 -5.86
CA GLU A 67 -13.22 13.61 -4.96
C GLU A 67 -13.67 14.00 -3.56
N ILE A 68 -12.97 13.47 -2.55
CA ILE A 68 -13.14 13.84 -1.15
C ILE A 68 -11.79 14.02 -0.48
N GLY A 69 -11.66 15.08 0.34
CA GLY A 69 -10.47 15.33 1.15
C GLY A 69 -10.82 15.77 2.57
N GLY A 70 -9.94 15.46 3.52
CA GLY A 70 -10.15 15.84 4.92
C GLY A 70 -9.20 15.12 5.89
N ARG A 71 -9.33 15.44 7.18
CA ARG A 71 -8.54 14.79 8.23
C ARG A 71 -9.01 13.37 8.54
N ASN A 72 -10.31 13.11 8.46
CA ASN A 72 -10.93 11.81 8.75
C ASN A 72 -11.87 11.47 7.60
N VAL A 73 -11.35 10.80 6.59
CA VAL A 73 -12.11 10.39 5.40
C VAL A 73 -12.42 8.90 5.53
N VAL A 74 -13.71 8.56 5.47
CA VAL A 74 -14.20 7.20 5.31
C VAL A 74 -15.16 7.22 4.14
N ALA A 75 -14.79 6.55 3.05
CA ALA A 75 -15.63 6.37 1.88
C ALA A 75 -16.15 4.94 1.80
N TYR A 76 -17.30 4.76 1.16
CA TYR A 76 -17.83 3.46 0.80
C TYR A 76 -18.09 3.39 -0.69
N PHE A 77 -18.07 2.18 -1.22
CA PHE A 77 -18.28 1.88 -2.63
C PHE A 77 -19.21 0.68 -2.75
N ASP A 78 -20.17 0.77 -3.65
CA ASP A 78 -21.14 -0.30 -3.92
C ASP A 78 -20.79 -0.99 -5.23
N PHE A 79 -20.89 -2.31 -5.24
CA PHE A 79 -20.63 -3.17 -6.39
C PHE A 79 -21.78 -4.14 -6.62
N ASP A 80 -22.04 -4.47 -7.87
CA ASP A 80 -22.96 -5.53 -8.24
C ASP A 80 -22.23 -6.88 -8.23
N LEU A 81 -22.67 -7.79 -7.34
CA LEU A 81 -22.14 -9.15 -7.20
C LEU A 81 -23.20 -10.21 -7.58
N SER A 82 -24.25 -9.84 -8.29
CA SER A 82 -25.37 -10.72 -8.65
C SER A 82 -24.95 -11.88 -9.59
N ASP A 83 -23.80 -11.74 -10.28
CA ASP A 83 -23.21 -12.78 -11.14
C ASP A 83 -22.49 -13.89 -10.34
N GLY A 84 -22.42 -13.79 -9.00
CA GLY A 84 -21.76 -14.76 -8.12
C GLY A 84 -20.24 -14.79 -8.22
N THR A 85 -19.61 -13.93 -9.05
CA THR A 85 -18.13 -13.86 -9.13
C THR A 85 -17.54 -12.96 -8.04
N PRO A 86 -16.38 -13.31 -7.46
CA PRO A 86 -15.71 -12.49 -6.47
C PRO A 86 -15.31 -11.11 -7.01
N LEU A 87 -15.35 -10.09 -6.15
CA LEU A 87 -14.71 -8.81 -6.41
C LEU A 87 -13.23 -8.93 -6.10
N GLU A 88 -12.37 -8.80 -7.11
CA GLU A 88 -10.93 -8.65 -6.91
C GLU A 88 -10.57 -7.17 -6.72
N VAL A 89 -9.76 -6.89 -5.70
CA VAL A 89 -9.24 -5.57 -5.39
C VAL A 89 -7.72 -5.63 -5.41
N LYS A 90 -7.11 -4.75 -6.20
CA LYS A 90 -5.65 -4.59 -6.24
C LYS A 90 -5.28 -3.22 -5.72
N VAL A 91 -4.30 -3.18 -4.82
CA VAL A 91 -3.83 -1.94 -4.17
C VAL A 91 -2.33 -1.84 -4.35
N ALA A 92 -1.86 -0.68 -4.76
CA ALA A 92 -0.44 -0.34 -4.74
C ALA A 92 -0.22 1.00 -4.04
N LEU A 93 0.97 1.14 -3.49
CA LEU A 93 1.41 2.33 -2.76
C LEU A 93 2.60 2.97 -3.47
N SER A 94 2.81 4.26 -3.20
CA SER A 94 3.99 5.02 -3.62
C SER A 94 4.33 6.07 -2.55
N PRO A 95 5.61 6.30 -2.26
CA PRO A 95 6.04 7.43 -1.45
C PRO A 95 6.10 8.74 -2.27
N VAL A 96 5.96 8.65 -3.59
CA VAL A 96 6.23 9.75 -4.54
C VAL A 96 4.95 10.42 -5.00
N SER A 97 4.06 9.66 -5.65
CA SER A 97 2.84 10.22 -6.27
C SER A 97 1.73 9.18 -6.50
N ALA A 98 0.51 9.64 -6.75
CA ALA A 98 -0.59 8.76 -7.14
C ALA A 98 -0.34 8.09 -8.51
N SER A 99 0.33 8.78 -9.43
CA SER A 99 0.76 8.20 -10.71
C SER A 99 1.85 7.13 -10.52
N GLY A 100 2.77 7.33 -9.58
CA GLY A 100 3.74 6.32 -9.17
C GLY A 100 3.06 5.06 -8.61
N ALA A 101 2.09 5.23 -7.71
CA ALA A 101 1.29 4.12 -7.20
C ALA A 101 0.55 3.36 -8.31
N LEU A 102 -0.03 4.07 -9.27
CA LEU A 102 -0.70 3.45 -10.42
C LEU A 102 0.28 2.71 -11.33
N ASN A 103 1.48 3.25 -11.53
CA ASN A 103 2.54 2.59 -12.29
C ASN A 103 3.00 1.30 -11.59
N ASN A 104 3.26 1.36 -10.28
CA ASN A 104 3.60 0.18 -9.47
C ASN A 104 2.51 -0.89 -9.58
N LEU A 105 1.24 -0.51 -9.45
CA LEU A 105 0.11 -1.42 -9.57
C LEU A 105 0.10 -2.12 -10.95
N ARG A 106 0.28 -1.36 -12.03
CA ARG A 106 0.28 -1.89 -13.40
C ARG A 106 1.42 -2.86 -13.64
N ILE A 107 2.63 -2.53 -13.19
CA ILE A 107 3.80 -3.37 -13.45
C ILE A 107 3.77 -4.64 -12.57
N GLU A 108 3.49 -4.51 -11.29
CA GLU A 108 3.57 -5.63 -10.35
C GLU A 108 2.43 -6.63 -10.50
N THR A 109 1.23 -6.16 -10.91
CA THR A 109 0.03 -7.00 -11.00
C THR A 109 -0.46 -7.27 -12.42
N ALA A 110 0.25 -6.81 -13.46
CA ALA A 110 -0.17 -6.97 -14.86
C ALA A 110 -0.46 -8.42 -15.22
N GLY A 111 -1.66 -8.67 -15.74
CA GLY A 111 -2.08 -9.99 -16.21
C GLY A 111 -2.21 -11.07 -15.15
N LYS A 112 -2.10 -10.74 -13.85
CA LYS A 112 -2.14 -11.70 -12.77
C LYS A 112 -3.46 -11.60 -11.99
N ASN A 113 -4.03 -12.75 -11.67
CA ASN A 113 -5.14 -12.88 -10.72
C ASN A 113 -4.63 -13.06 -9.28
N PHE A 114 -5.56 -13.10 -8.31
CA PHE A 114 -5.24 -13.28 -6.90
C PHE A 114 -4.40 -14.53 -6.62
N GLY A 115 -4.78 -15.70 -7.18
CA GLY A 115 -4.06 -16.96 -6.96
C GLY A 115 -2.62 -16.91 -7.47
N GLN A 116 -2.40 -16.29 -8.63
CA GLN A 116 -1.06 -16.12 -9.20
C GLN A 116 -0.18 -15.19 -8.36
N LEU A 117 -0.75 -14.11 -7.81
CA LEU A 117 -0.02 -13.21 -6.92
C LEU A 117 0.32 -13.90 -5.59
N CYS A 118 -0.60 -14.68 -5.02
CA CYS A 118 -0.33 -15.49 -3.82
C CYS A 118 0.79 -16.50 -4.05
N ALA A 119 0.74 -17.24 -5.17
CA ALA A 119 1.78 -18.21 -5.52
C ALA A 119 3.15 -17.53 -5.71
N GLN A 120 3.18 -16.37 -6.39
CA GLN A 120 4.40 -15.60 -6.58
C GLN A 120 4.98 -15.08 -5.25
N ALA A 121 4.12 -14.59 -4.34
CA ALA A 121 4.55 -14.16 -3.02
C ALA A 121 5.10 -15.33 -2.18
N GLY A 122 4.42 -16.49 -2.22
CA GLY A 122 4.90 -17.72 -1.58
C GLY A 122 6.27 -18.14 -2.11
N GLN A 123 6.47 -18.14 -3.43
CA GLN A 123 7.76 -18.49 -4.03
C GLN A 123 8.89 -17.55 -3.60
N LYS A 124 8.63 -16.24 -3.55
CA LYS A 124 9.64 -15.27 -3.07
C LYS A 124 10.06 -15.53 -1.63
N TRP A 125 9.11 -15.92 -0.75
CA TRP A 125 9.43 -16.28 0.63
C TRP A 125 10.17 -17.61 0.72
N GLU A 126 9.78 -18.60 -0.08
CA GLU A 126 10.51 -19.89 -0.16
C GLU A 126 11.96 -19.66 -0.60
N ASP A 127 12.18 -18.88 -1.66
CA ASP A 127 13.52 -18.55 -2.16
C ASP A 127 14.35 -17.82 -1.08
N ALA A 128 13.75 -16.90 -0.34
CA ALA A 128 14.43 -16.13 0.69
C ALA A 128 14.77 -16.97 1.95
N LEU A 129 13.88 -17.87 2.36
CA LEU A 129 14.05 -18.69 3.57
C LEU A 129 14.88 -19.94 3.31
N SER A 130 14.91 -20.45 2.08
CA SER A 130 15.64 -21.66 1.72
C SER A 130 17.17 -21.50 1.67
N VAL A 131 17.70 -20.30 1.95
CA VAL A 131 19.16 -20.07 2.05
C VAL A 131 19.81 -20.87 3.17
N ILE A 132 19.04 -21.35 4.14
CA ILE A 132 19.47 -22.25 5.22
C ILE A 132 18.52 -23.44 5.24
N ASP A 133 19.06 -24.66 5.09
CA ASP A 133 18.31 -25.91 5.26
C ASP A 133 18.48 -26.38 6.70
N VAL A 134 17.41 -26.43 7.49
CA VAL A 134 17.40 -26.81 8.90
C VAL A 134 16.67 -28.13 9.07
N LYS A 135 17.32 -29.06 9.75
CA LYS A 135 16.74 -30.38 10.16
C LYS A 135 16.68 -30.45 11.66
N GLY A 136 15.55 -30.88 12.19
CA GLY A 136 15.32 -31.00 13.63
C GLY A 136 13.86 -31.30 13.94
N ASP A 137 13.48 -31.14 15.19
CA ASP A 137 12.10 -31.26 15.63
C ASP A 137 11.27 -30.12 14.98
N TYR A 138 9.99 -30.43 14.72
CA TYR A 138 9.08 -29.51 14.05
C TYR A 138 9.06 -28.09 14.67
N ASP A 139 8.96 -28.04 16.02
CA ASP A 139 8.90 -26.76 16.75
C ASP A 139 10.21 -25.96 16.61
N GLN A 140 11.36 -26.64 16.62
CA GLN A 140 12.66 -26.00 16.44
C GLN A 140 12.80 -25.45 15.02
N VAL A 141 12.40 -26.21 14.02
CA VAL A 141 12.41 -25.78 12.60
C VAL A 141 11.47 -24.59 12.40
N CYS A 142 10.24 -24.65 12.94
CA CYS A 142 9.30 -23.52 12.89
C CYS A 142 9.86 -22.25 13.54
N ASN A 143 10.50 -22.39 14.72
CA ASN A 143 11.08 -21.26 15.43
C ASN A 143 12.21 -20.59 14.63
N ILE A 144 13.07 -21.39 13.99
CA ILE A 144 14.17 -20.86 13.17
C ILE A 144 13.62 -20.10 11.94
N TYR A 145 12.75 -20.73 11.16
CA TYR A 145 12.20 -20.07 9.97
C TYR A 145 11.32 -18.86 10.32
N SER A 146 10.57 -18.91 11.42
CA SER A 146 9.84 -17.74 11.92
C SER A 146 10.79 -16.60 12.30
N SER A 147 11.90 -16.92 12.95
CA SER A 147 12.92 -15.92 13.31
C SER A 147 13.58 -15.33 12.07
N MET A 148 13.93 -16.16 11.08
CA MET A 148 14.44 -15.69 9.78
C MET A 148 13.45 -14.76 9.09
N TYR A 149 12.17 -15.16 9.01
CA TYR A 149 11.11 -14.31 8.45
C TYR A 149 11.05 -12.96 9.17
N HIS A 150 11.08 -12.93 10.50
CA HIS A 150 11.05 -11.67 11.26
C HIS A 150 12.24 -10.77 10.96
N THR A 151 13.42 -11.30 10.67
CA THR A 151 14.57 -10.47 10.29
C THR A 151 14.44 -9.83 8.92
N MET A 152 13.55 -10.34 8.06
CA MET A 152 13.35 -9.89 6.68
C MET A 152 12.14 -8.96 6.51
N ILE A 153 11.32 -8.76 7.56
CA ILE A 153 10.13 -7.91 7.48
C ILE A 153 10.51 -6.42 7.32
N ASN A 154 11.62 -6.02 7.91
CA ASN A 154 12.08 -4.64 7.93
C ASN A 154 13.62 -4.59 7.77
N PRO A 155 14.18 -3.61 7.03
CA PRO A 155 13.52 -2.49 6.36
C PRO A 155 12.74 -2.92 5.10
N SER A 156 11.69 -2.18 4.78
CA SER A 156 10.92 -2.39 3.55
C SER A 156 11.45 -1.53 2.41
N VAL A 157 11.31 -1.98 1.17
CA VAL A 157 11.60 -1.16 -0.02
C VAL A 157 10.75 0.11 0.01
N TYR A 158 11.37 1.26 -0.16
CA TYR A 158 10.74 2.57 -0.11
C TYR A 158 11.08 3.38 -1.35
N MET A 159 10.72 2.83 -2.49
CA MET A 159 10.84 3.45 -3.82
C MET A 159 9.82 2.85 -4.77
N ASP A 160 9.51 3.59 -5.81
CA ASP A 160 8.64 3.15 -6.89
C ASP A 160 9.40 2.22 -7.86
N HIS A 161 8.67 1.49 -8.67
CA HIS A 161 9.25 0.53 -9.62
C HIS A 161 10.16 1.21 -10.67
N ASP A 162 9.93 2.49 -10.96
CA ASP A 162 10.78 3.29 -11.84
C ASP A 162 12.05 3.84 -11.16
N GLY A 163 12.26 3.51 -9.89
CA GLY A 163 13.40 3.97 -9.10
C GLY A 163 13.20 5.33 -8.41
N SER A 164 12.05 5.97 -8.57
CA SER A 164 11.76 7.24 -7.88
C SER A 164 11.51 6.99 -6.39
N TYR A 165 12.05 7.83 -5.52
CA TYR A 165 11.80 7.73 -4.08
C TYR A 165 11.79 9.11 -3.41
N ARG A 166 11.19 9.19 -2.23
CA ARG A 166 11.21 10.40 -1.40
C ARG A 166 12.32 10.30 -0.37
N GLY A 167 13.25 11.27 -0.41
CA GLY A 167 14.36 11.35 0.53
C GLY A 167 13.93 11.85 1.92
N LEU A 168 14.88 11.81 2.86
CA LEU A 168 14.68 12.39 4.22
C LEU A 168 14.52 13.91 4.18
N ASP A 169 15.03 14.56 3.15
CA ASP A 169 14.83 15.97 2.83
C ASP A 169 13.42 16.30 2.32
N GLN A 170 12.58 15.26 2.12
CA GLN A 170 11.23 15.34 1.56
C GLN A 170 11.18 15.63 0.05
N GLU A 171 12.32 15.69 -0.61
CA GLU A 171 12.41 15.84 -2.06
C GLU A 171 12.30 14.50 -2.78
N ILE A 172 11.95 14.54 -4.06
CA ILE A 172 11.88 13.36 -4.91
C ILE A 172 13.22 13.16 -5.60
N HIS A 173 13.77 11.98 -5.44
CA HIS A 173 15.04 11.56 -6.01
C HIS A 173 14.84 10.35 -6.93
N GLN A 174 15.87 10.08 -7.74
CA GLN A 174 15.96 8.90 -8.60
C GLN A 174 17.11 8.02 -8.10
N ALA A 175 16.80 6.76 -7.81
CA ALA A 175 17.81 5.77 -7.46
C ALA A 175 18.62 5.37 -8.72
N ASP A 176 19.94 5.41 -8.60
CA ASP A 176 20.86 4.93 -9.63
C ASP A 176 21.65 3.75 -9.05
N GLN A 177 21.37 2.55 -9.53
CA GLN A 177 22.03 1.28 -9.16
C GLN A 177 21.95 0.90 -7.67
N PHE A 178 20.98 1.42 -6.94
CA PHE A 178 20.70 1.00 -5.56
C PHE A 178 19.20 0.89 -5.30
N THR A 179 18.84 0.14 -4.25
CA THR A 179 17.46 0.08 -3.73
C THR A 179 17.36 0.96 -2.50
N ASN A 180 16.41 1.90 -2.50
CA ASN A 180 16.11 2.70 -1.32
C ASN A 180 15.16 1.96 -0.39
N TYR A 181 15.47 1.94 0.90
CA TYR A 181 14.71 1.28 1.94
C TYR A 181 14.18 2.28 2.97
N THR A 182 13.17 1.85 3.73
CA THR A 182 12.70 2.61 4.89
C THR A 182 13.80 2.81 5.93
N VAL A 183 13.69 3.90 6.70
CA VAL A 183 14.60 4.15 7.83
C VAL A 183 14.46 3.03 8.86
N PHE A 184 15.58 2.59 9.39
CA PHE A 184 15.70 1.52 10.35
C PHE A 184 16.32 2.02 11.65
N SER A 185 15.82 1.56 12.80
CA SER A 185 16.35 1.94 14.10
C SER A 185 17.66 1.23 14.38
N VAL A 186 18.72 1.99 14.68
CA VAL A 186 20.02 1.42 15.06
C VAL A 186 19.98 0.64 16.39
N TRP A 187 18.94 0.82 17.20
CA TRP A 187 18.71 0.01 18.41
C TRP A 187 18.45 -1.46 18.09
N ASP A 188 17.76 -1.71 16.97
CA ASP A 188 17.36 -3.05 16.57
C ASP A 188 18.48 -3.77 15.82
N THR A 189 19.49 -3.04 15.34
CA THR A 189 20.59 -3.56 14.50
C THR A 189 21.84 -3.93 15.27
N TYR A 190 21.96 -3.65 16.58
CA TYR A 190 23.20 -3.77 17.32
C TYR A 190 23.71 -5.21 17.49
N ARG A 191 22.90 -6.23 17.24
CA ARG A 191 23.27 -7.64 17.27
C ARG A 191 23.32 -8.23 15.87
N ALA A 192 24.54 -8.24 15.29
CA ALA A 192 24.89 -9.01 14.08
C ALA A 192 24.09 -8.67 12.81
N LEU A 193 23.48 -7.49 12.69
CA LEU A 193 22.87 -7.06 11.44
C LEU A 193 23.87 -6.33 10.51
N HIS A 194 24.98 -5.86 11.04
CA HIS A 194 26.02 -5.15 10.30
C HIS A 194 27.13 -6.08 9.84
#